data_8c0c7d0ebf58953e22f730c1677033b8
#
_entry.id   8c0c7d0ebf58953e22f730c1677033b8
#
_cell.length_a   1.000
_cell.length_b   1.000
_cell.length_c   1.000
_cell.angle_alpha   90.00
_cell.angle_beta   90.00
_cell.angle_gamma   90.00
#
_symmetry.space_group_name_H-M   'P 1'
#
loop_
_entity.id
_entity.type
_entity.pdbx_description
1 polymer ?
#
loop_
_entity_poly.entity_id
_entity_poly.type
_entity_poly.pdbx_seq_one_letter_code
_entity_poly.pdbx_strand_id
1 'polypeptide(L)'
;GLFDTVEAYGLPVEELLEVVNRLIWPIRFRNRRCSPVVEKVRHALSLDEERRSFHPLRFTQGPRPDGKPEPDTQERWFAGVHSDVGGGYPNDEIAFQPLLWIADEAKDELNFNADALNRFRARLFPQAMINNSRRGLAMLYRYGPRRIEAGEANGGPPLVDLSVLRKIRVGGDVLLGVI
;
A
#
# COMPACT_ATOMS: atom_id res chain seq x y z
N GLY A 1 -0.61 -9.02 -7.47
CA GLY A 1 -1.11 -7.87 -6.71
C GLY A 1 -0.51 -7.81 -5.32
N LEU A 2 -0.23 -6.62 -4.85
CA LEU A 2 0.33 -6.35 -3.53
C LEU A 2 -0.50 -5.27 -2.84
N PHE A 3 -0.69 -5.40 -1.53
CA PHE A 3 -1.41 -4.45 -0.71
C PHE A 3 -0.48 -3.92 0.37
N ASP A 4 -0.05 -2.68 0.21
CA ASP A 4 0.74 -1.88 1.15
C ASP A 4 1.90 -2.65 1.81
N THR A 5 2.71 -3.33 0.99
CA THR A 5 3.80 -4.17 1.48
C THR A 5 4.84 -3.35 2.23
N VAL A 6 5.13 -3.74 3.47
CA VAL A 6 6.01 -3.04 4.40
C VAL A 6 7.04 -3.97 5.03
N GLU A 7 8.17 -3.42 5.47
CA GLU A 7 9.14 -4.09 6.35
C GLU A 7 8.76 -3.92 7.83
N ALA A 8 7.53 -4.30 8.22
CA ALA A 8 7.10 -4.17 9.60
C ALA A 8 7.27 -5.48 10.35
N TYR A 9 8.17 -5.51 11.33
CA TYR A 9 8.41 -6.70 12.16
C TYR A 9 7.60 -6.71 13.46
N GLY A 10 6.53 -5.93 13.53
CA GLY A 10 5.59 -5.94 14.64
C GLY A 10 6.12 -5.38 15.97
N LEU A 11 7.33 -4.86 16.00
CA LEU A 11 7.89 -4.23 17.20
C LEU A 11 7.64 -2.72 17.18
N PRO A 12 6.97 -2.16 18.20
CA PRO A 12 6.59 -0.75 18.23
C PRO A 12 7.77 0.22 18.49
N VAL A 13 8.96 -0.29 18.81
CA VAL A 13 10.12 0.50 19.18
C VAL A 13 11.23 0.31 18.17
N GLU A 14 11.51 1.35 17.37
CA GLU A 14 12.54 1.32 16.31
C GLU A 14 13.94 0.99 16.90
N GLU A 15 14.24 1.48 18.09
CA GLU A 15 15.50 1.20 18.79
C GLU A 15 15.66 -0.29 19.10
N LEU A 16 14.57 -0.97 19.48
CA LEU A 16 14.60 -2.41 19.72
C LEU A 16 14.80 -3.19 18.42
N LEU A 17 14.21 -2.71 17.32
CA LEU A 17 14.43 -3.25 15.97
C LEU A 17 15.88 -3.09 15.52
N GLU A 18 16.51 -1.93 15.77
CA GLU A 18 17.93 -1.72 15.44
C GLU A 18 18.85 -2.66 16.23
N VAL A 19 18.57 -2.87 17.52
CA VAL A 19 19.32 -3.80 18.38
C VAL A 19 19.14 -5.25 17.90
N VAL A 20 17.92 -5.66 17.61
CA VAL A 20 17.61 -7.01 17.10
C VAL A 20 18.25 -7.23 15.73
N ASN A 21 18.14 -6.27 14.80
CA ASN A 21 18.75 -6.33 13.48
C ASN A 21 20.29 -6.38 13.52
N ARG A 22 20.89 -5.70 14.49
CA ARG A 22 22.35 -5.64 14.65
C ARG A 22 22.94 -6.89 15.32
N LEU A 23 22.20 -7.49 16.27
CA LEU A 23 22.72 -8.55 17.15
C LEU A 23 22.24 -9.96 16.78
N ILE A 24 21.03 -10.10 16.20
CA ILE A 24 20.40 -11.42 16.04
C ILE A 24 20.25 -11.82 14.58
N TRP A 25 19.71 -10.93 13.73
CA TRP A 25 19.47 -11.25 12.31
C TRP A 25 19.27 -9.97 11.50
N PRO A 26 20.04 -9.72 10.41
CA PRO A 26 19.80 -8.58 9.54
C PRO A 26 18.55 -8.84 8.67
N ILE A 27 17.37 -8.55 9.22
CA ILE A 27 16.10 -8.73 8.53
C ILE A 27 15.82 -7.46 7.70
N ARG A 28 16.53 -7.27 6.60
CA ARG A 28 16.22 -6.22 5.63
C ARG A 28 16.12 -6.84 4.24
N PHE A 29 15.05 -6.53 3.54
CA PHE A 29 14.97 -6.85 2.11
C PHE A 29 15.99 -6.01 1.35
N ARG A 30 17.14 -6.61 1.05
CA ARG A 30 18.25 -5.95 0.32
C ARG A 30 17.92 -5.67 -1.13
N ASN A 31 16.96 -6.39 -1.70
CA ASN A 31 16.59 -6.29 -3.10
C ASN A 31 15.12 -5.88 -3.24
N ARG A 32 14.89 -4.67 -3.75
CA ARG A 32 13.55 -4.14 -4.05
C ARG A 32 13.16 -4.37 -5.51
N ARG A 33 13.90 -5.18 -6.24
CA ARG A 33 13.58 -5.55 -7.62
C ARG A 33 12.73 -6.80 -7.65
N CYS A 34 11.80 -6.83 -8.58
CA CYS A 34 11.01 -8.03 -8.84
C CYS A 34 11.87 -9.14 -9.43
N SER A 35 11.47 -10.39 -9.15
CA SER A 35 12.06 -11.55 -9.83
C SER A 35 11.91 -11.43 -11.35
N PRO A 36 12.88 -11.96 -12.13
CA PRO A 36 12.82 -11.94 -13.61
C PRO A 36 11.61 -12.67 -14.22
N VAL A 37 10.93 -13.50 -13.44
CA VAL A 37 9.73 -14.23 -13.89
C VAL A 37 8.44 -13.43 -13.70
N VAL A 38 8.51 -12.27 -13.04
CA VAL A 38 7.36 -11.39 -12.83
C VAL A 38 7.24 -10.45 -14.02
N GLU A 39 6.12 -10.49 -14.71
CA GLU A 39 5.83 -9.67 -15.88
C GLU A 39 5.05 -8.40 -15.52
N LYS A 40 4.15 -8.49 -14.54
CA LYS A 40 3.25 -7.41 -14.15
C LYS A 40 3.15 -7.29 -12.63
N VAL A 41 3.27 -6.06 -12.11
CA VAL A 41 3.14 -5.75 -10.68
C VAL A 41 2.10 -4.64 -10.49
N ARG A 42 1.19 -4.86 -9.55
CA ARG A 42 0.22 -3.86 -9.09
C ARG A 42 0.32 -3.76 -7.57
N HIS A 43 0.66 -2.58 -7.08
CA HIS A 43 0.89 -2.32 -5.67
C HIS A 43 -0.03 -1.20 -5.19
N ALA A 44 -1.05 -1.56 -4.42
CA ALA A 44 -1.91 -0.61 -3.73
C ALA A 44 -1.21 -0.10 -2.46
N LEU A 45 -1.06 1.20 -2.34
CA LEU A 45 -0.38 1.87 -1.23
C LEU A 45 -1.37 2.65 -0.37
N SER A 46 -1.23 2.60 0.95
CA SER A 46 -2.04 3.37 1.87
C SER A 46 -1.51 4.80 2.02
N LEU A 47 -2.41 5.79 1.94
CA LEU A 47 -2.06 7.20 2.00
C LEU A 47 -1.95 7.70 3.45
N ASP A 48 -2.82 7.21 4.33
CA ASP A 48 -3.02 7.74 5.68
C ASP A 48 -2.29 6.95 6.78
N GLU A 49 -1.43 5.99 6.39
CA GLU A 49 -0.64 5.25 7.38
C GLU A 49 0.59 6.06 7.79
N GLU A 50 0.64 6.48 9.04
CA GLU A 50 1.69 7.35 9.56
C GLU A 50 2.69 6.65 10.48
N ARG A 51 2.51 5.37 10.80
CA ARG A 51 3.52 4.62 11.56
C ARG A 51 4.78 4.48 10.72
N ARG A 52 5.91 5.00 11.20
CA ARG A 52 7.17 5.03 10.42
C ARG A 52 7.67 3.65 10.06
N SER A 53 7.50 2.66 10.95
CA SER A 53 7.85 1.26 10.67
C SER A 53 6.97 0.60 9.61
N PHE A 54 5.85 1.24 9.22
CA PHE A 54 4.96 0.81 8.16
C PHE A 54 5.16 1.61 6.84
N HIS A 55 6.32 2.22 6.66
CA HIS A 55 6.62 2.83 5.36
C HIS A 55 6.72 1.74 4.28
N PRO A 56 6.06 1.95 3.12
CA PRO A 56 5.95 0.91 2.11
C PRO A 56 7.29 0.66 1.42
N LEU A 57 7.51 -0.60 1.08
CA LEU A 57 8.60 -0.99 0.20
C LEU A 57 8.23 -0.68 -1.24
N ARG A 58 8.82 0.39 -1.78
CA ARG A 58 8.66 0.78 -3.17
C ARG A 58 9.61 -0.01 -4.05
N PHE A 59 9.15 -0.37 -5.24
CA PHE A 59 9.98 -1.08 -6.21
C PHE A 59 11.02 -0.15 -6.84
N THR A 60 12.25 -0.64 -6.95
CA THR A 60 13.31 0.04 -7.71
C THR A 60 13.22 -0.39 -9.16
N GLN A 61 13.15 0.58 -10.07
CA GLN A 61 13.26 0.39 -11.52
C GLN A 61 14.63 0.87 -12.02
N GLY A 62 14.94 0.49 -13.22
CA GLY A 62 16.16 0.87 -13.92
C GLY A 62 16.86 -0.34 -14.53
N PRO A 63 17.95 -0.15 -15.28
CA PRO A 63 18.60 -1.25 -16.00
C PRO A 63 18.85 -2.45 -15.10
N ARG A 64 18.36 -3.61 -15.52
CA ARG A 64 18.55 -4.85 -14.77
C ARG A 64 19.95 -5.41 -15.02
N PRO A 65 20.62 -5.88 -13.96
CA PRO A 65 21.96 -6.51 -14.13
C PRO A 65 21.96 -7.75 -15.03
N ASP A 66 20.82 -8.45 -15.12
CA ASP A 66 20.61 -9.63 -15.95
C ASP A 66 20.17 -9.32 -17.39
N GLY A 67 20.05 -8.03 -17.76
CA GLY A 67 19.64 -7.57 -19.09
C GLY A 67 18.19 -7.85 -19.46
N LYS A 68 17.38 -8.41 -18.55
CA LYS A 68 15.95 -8.68 -18.79
C LYS A 68 15.12 -7.41 -18.70
N PRO A 69 13.93 -7.36 -19.36
CA PRO A 69 13.03 -6.24 -19.25
C PRO A 69 12.53 -6.08 -17.81
N GLU A 70 12.28 -4.85 -17.41
CA GLU A 70 11.57 -4.56 -16.17
C GLU A 70 10.09 -4.99 -16.28
N PRO A 71 9.48 -5.49 -15.19
CA PRO A 71 8.06 -5.78 -15.18
C PRO A 71 7.23 -4.49 -15.35
N ASP A 72 6.05 -4.62 -15.95
CA ASP A 72 5.06 -3.56 -15.96
C ASP A 72 4.60 -3.31 -14.50
N THR A 73 5.20 -2.31 -13.86
CA THR A 73 4.97 -2.00 -12.45
C THR A 73 4.18 -0.73 -12.28
N GLN A 74 3.04 -0.84 -11.60
CA GLN A 74 2.24 0.32 -11.21
C GLN A 74 2.00 0.31 -9.70
N GLU A 75 2.34 1.42 -9.05
CA GLU A 75 2.06 1.70 -7.65
C GLU A 75 1.02 2.82 -7.57
N ARG A 76 -0.08 2.59 -6.83
CA ARG A 76 -1.19 3.54 -6.73
C ARG A 76 -1.57 3.77 -5.27
N TRP A 77 -1.75 5.03 -4.92
CA TRP A 77 -2.12 5.47 -3.57
C TRP A 77 -3.63 5.49 -3.38
N PHE A 78 -4.08 4.89 -2.29
CA PHE A 78 -5.49 4.83 -1.87
C PHE A 78 -5.67 5.48 -0.51
N ALA A 79 -6.84 6.07 -0.25
CA ALA A 79 -7.20 6.58 1.06
C ALA A 79 -7.28 5.45 2.08
N GLY A 80 -6.85 5.73 3.30
CA GLY A 80 -6.89 4.80 4.42
C GLY A 80 -5.53 4.41 4.96
N VAL A 81 -5.52 3.78 6.13
CA VAL A 81 -4.33 3.23 6.77
C VAL A 81 -4.00 1.84 6.22
N HIS A 82 -2.92 1.23 6.66
CA HIS A 82 -2.41 -0.05 6.16
C HIS A 82 -3.49 -1.13 5.99
N SER A 83 -4.29 -1.38 7.02
CA SER A 83 -5.36 -2.39 6.96
C SER A 83 -6.64 -1.91 6.28
N ASP A 84 -6.79 -0.61 5.99
CA ASP A 84 -7.85 -0.11 5.11
C ASP A 84 -7.56 -0.42 3.64
N VAL A 85 -6.29 -0.53 3.29
CA VAL A 85 -5.85 -0.93 1.95
C VAL A 85 -5.71 -2.44 1.84
N GLY A 86 -5.16 -3.09 2.87
CA GLY A 86 -4.93 -4.53 2.90
C GLY A 86 -6.14 -5.36 3.33
N GLY A 87 -7.18 -4.74 3.90
CA GLY A 87 -8.31 -5.42 4.53
C GLY A 87 -8.01 -5.86 5.96
N GLY A 88 -9.05 -6.31 6.66
CA GLY A 88 -8.94 -6.91 7.99
C GLY A 88 -9.65 -6.17 9.11
N TYR A 89 -10.17 -4.97 8.87
CA TYR A 89 -11.06 -4.33 9.82
C TYR A 89 -12.51 -4.85 9.70
N PRO A 90 -13.29 -4.85 10.79
CA PRO A 90 -14.71 -5.26 10.74
C PRO A 90 -15.56 -4.40 9.76
N ASN A 91 -15.22 -3.12 9.61
CA ASN A 91 -15.83 -2.18 8.67
C ASN A 91 -14.81 -1.86 7.58
N ASP A 92 -14.66 -2.76 6.61
CA ASP A 92 -13.60 -2.72 5.61
C ASP A 92 -14.07 -2.31 4.21
N GLU A 93 -15.21 -1.63 4.09
CA GLU A 93 -15.71 -1.15 2.79
C GLU A 93 -14.70 -0.28 2.03
N ILE A 94 -13.83 0.43 2.76
CA ILE A 94 -12.75 1.22 2.15
C ILE A 94 -11.72 0.34 1.43
N ALA A 95 -11.49 -0.89 1.90
CA ALA A 95 -10.58 -1.86 1.29
C ALA A 95 -11.09 -2.43 -0.04
N PHE A 96 -12.38 -2.27 -0.34
CA PHE A 96 -12.93 -2.76 -1.61
C PHE A 96 -12.39 -1.97 -2.81
N GLN A 97 -12.00 -0.73 -2.64
CA GLN A 97 -11.46 0.07 -3.72
C GLN A 97 -10.10 -0.48 -4.24
N PRO A 98 -9.07 -0.67 -3.40
CA PRO A 98 -7.83 -1.28 -3.85
C PRO A 98 -8.01 -2.73 -4.30
N LEU A 99 -8.90 -3.51 -3.67
CA LEU A 99 -9.23 -4.87 -4.09
C LEU A 99 -9.76 -4.90 -5.53
N LEU A 100 -10.75 -4.07 -5.83
CA LEU A 100 -11.36 -4.00 -7.15
C LEU A 100 -10.39 -3.50 -8.20
N TRP A 101 -9.54 -2.52 -7.87
CA TRP A 101 -8.49 -2.07 -8.78
C TRP A 101 -7.55 -3.21 -9.16
N ILE A 102 -7.03 -3.99 -8.18
CA ILE A 102 -6.14 -5.12 -8.47
C ILE A 102 -6.86 -6.21 -9.26
N ALA A 103 -8.14 -6.49 -8.95
CA ALA A 103 -8.92 -7.44 -9.71
C ALA A 103 -9.16 -6.99 -11.16
N ASP A 104 -9.45 -5.72 -11.38
CA ASP A 104 -9.64 -5.15 -12.73
C ASP A 104 -8.33 -5.16 -13.53
N GLU A 105 -7.17 -4.97 -12.90
CA GLU A 105 -5.85 -5.07 -13.53
C GLU A 105 -5.44 -6.51 -13.89
N ALA A 106 -6.01 -7.51 -13.22
CA ALA A 106 -5.71 -8.93 -13.45
C ALA A 106 -6.80 -9.68 -14.24
N LYS A 107 -7.84 -8.99 -14.70
CA LYS A 107 -9.01 -9.61 -15.34
C LYS A 107 -8.71 -10.36 -16.65
N ASP A 108 -7.65 -9.96 -17.35
CA ASP A 108 -7.26 -10.58 -18.63
C ASP A 108 -6.47 -11.88 -18.41
N GLU A 109 -5.85 -12.03 -17.21
CA GLU A 109 -5.07 -13.22 -16.85
C GLU A 109 -5.82 -14.16 -15.90
N LEU A 110 -6.81 -13.66 -15.15
CA LEU A 110 -7.52 -14.42 -14.12
C LEU A 110 -9.04 -14.33 -14.30
N ASN A 111 -9.69 -15.48 -14.18
CA ASN A 111 -11.15 -15.56 -14.17
C ASN A 111 -11.70 -15.30 -12.77
N PHE A 112 -12.29 -14.14 -12.56
CA PHE A 112 -12.94 -13.78 -11.31
C PHE A 112 -14.44 -14.12 -11.33
N ASN A 113 -15.00 -14.45 -10.17
CA ASN A 113 -16.44 -14.56 -10.02
C ASN A 113 -17.06 -13.16 -10.12
N ALA A 114 -17.77 -12.91 -11.22
CA ALA A 114 -18.39 -11.61 -11.51
C ALA A 114 -19.39 -11.18 -10.45
N ASP A 115 -20.19 -12.11 -9.89
CA ASP A 115 -21.17 -11.80 -8.86
C ASP A 115 -20.49 -11.36 -7.54
N ALA A 116 -19.35 -11.98 -7.21
CA ALA A 116 -18.56 -11.57 -6.06
C ALA A 116 -18.02 -10.14 -6.24
N LEU A 117 -17.42 -9.83 -7.39
CA LEU A 117 -16.92 -8.48 -7.68
C LEU A 117 -18.06 -7.45 -7.68
N ASN A 118 -19.23 -7.79 -8.24
CA ASN A 118 -20.39 -6.90 -8.25
C ASN A 118 -20.91 -6.62 -6.86
N ARG A 119 -20.88 -7.60 -5.93
CA ARG A 119 -21.22 -7.34 -4.51
C ARG A 119 -20.25 -6.34 -3.86
N PHE A 120 -18.96 -6.41 -4.14
CA PHE A 120 -17.98 -5.43 -3.64
C PHE A 120 -18.21 -4.05 -4.27
N ARG A 121 -18.46 -3.98 -5.58
CA ARG A 121 -18.77 -2.72 -6.28
C ARG A 121 -20.03 -2.04 -5.72
N ALA A 122 -21.07 -2.80 -5.43
CA ALA A 122 -22.32 -2.29 -4.85
C ALA A 122 -22.14 -1.73 -3.43
N ARG A 123 -21.09 -2.15 -2.73
CA ARG A 123 -20.76 -1.67 -1.37
C ARG A 123 -19.68 -0.59 -1.36
N LEU A 124 -19.23 -0.11 -2.52
CA LEU A 124 -18.32 1.04 -2.57
C LEU A 124 -19.01 2.28 -2.03
N PHE A 125 -18.49 2.79 -0.93
CA PHE A 125 -19.09 3.93 -0.24
C PHE A 125 -18.03 5.03 -0.03
N PRO A 126 -18.14 6.18 -0.73
CA PRO A 126 -17.17 7.27 -0.63
C PRO A 126 -16.99 7.84 0.78
N GLN A 127 -18.02 7.70 1.62
CA GLN A 127 -18.04 8.13 3.02
C GLN A 127 -17.50 7.06 3.99
N ALA A 128 -17.07 5.88 3.50
CA ALA A 128 -16.47 4.86 4.36
C ALA A 128 -15.37 5.47 5.23
N MET A 129 -15.42 5.20 6.53
CA MET A 129 -14.52 5.83 7.51
C MET A 129 -13.09 5.26 7.36
N ILE A 130 -12.09 6.13 7.46
CA ILE A 130 -10.71 5.72 7.65
C ILE A 130 -10.55 5.25 9.09
N ASN A 131 -9.98 4.06 9.26
CA ASN A 131 -9.74 3.52 10.59
C ASN A 131 -8.58 4.26 11.27
N ASN A 132 -8.64 4.34 12.60
CA ASN A 132 -7.59 4.98 13.37
C ASN A 132 -6.55 3.94 13.80
N SER A 133 -5.38 3.96 13.15
CA SER A 133 -4.24 3.07 13.47
C SER A 133 -3.47 3.47 14.74
N ARG A 134 -3.87 4.57 15.43
CA ARG A 134 -3.18 5.08 16.62
C ARG A 134 -3.77 4.60 17.95
N ARG A 135 -4.62 3.55 17.98
CA ARG A 135 -5.29 3.06 19.18
C ARG A 135 -4.55 1.90 19.85
N GLY A 136 -4.70 1.80 21.17
CA GLY A 136 -4.14 0.71 21.98
C GLY A 136 -2.62 0.70 21.96
N LEU A 137 -1.99 -0.46 21.83
CA LEU A 137 -0.53 -0.61 21.80
C LEU A 137 0.12 0.11 20.59
N ALA A 138 -0.67 0.46 19.58
CA ALA A 138 -0.16 1.22 18.45
C ALA A 138 0.29 2.64 18.83
N MET A 139 -0.14 3.18 19.99
CA MET A 139 0.34 4.47 20.49
C MET A 139 1.86 4.50 20.75
N LEU A 140 2.50 3.35 20.85
CA LEU A 140 3.94 3.23 21.09
C LEU A 140 4.78 3.37 19.80
N TYR A 141 4.17 3.39 18.63
CA TYR A 141 4.89 3.63 17.37
C TYR A 141 5.30 5.10 17.23
N ARG A 142 6.38 5.33 16.50
CA ARG A 142 6.72 6.66 16.02
C ARG A 142 5.88 6.97 14.78
N TYR A 143 5.32 8.17 14.74
CA TYR A 143 4.46 8.63 13.67
C TYR A 143 5.16 9.69 12.81
N GLY A 144 4.83 9.71 11.55
CA GLY A 144 5.25 10.70 10.59
C GLY A 144 4.56 10.45 9.25
N PRO A 145 4.21 11.50 8.50
CA PRO A 145 3.52 11.37 7.23
C PRO A 145 4.35 10.55 6.24
N ARG A 146 3.68 9.79 5.40
CA ARG A 146 4.31 9.12 4.26
C ARG A 146 4.71 10.14 3.21
N ARG A 147 5.86 9.94 2.60
CA ARG A 147 6.27 10.73 1.45
C ARG A 147 5.61 10.19 0.20
N ILE A 148 4.75 11.01 -0.42
CA ILE A 148 4.07 10.72 -1.68
C ILE A 148 4.96 11.25 -2.81
N GLU A 149 6.18 10.78 -2.88
CA GLU A 149 7.08 11.16 -3.97
C GLU A 149 6.78 10.33 -5.22
N ALA A 150 7.18 10.88 -6.38
CA ALA A 150 7.24 10.12 -7.61
C ALA A 150 7.98 8.81 -7.35
N GLY A 151 7.30 7.69 -7.53
CA GLY A 151 7.92 6.39 -7.28
C GLY A 151 9.02 6.13 -8.29
N GLU A 152 10.14 5.58 -7.84
CA GLU A 152 11.16 5.05 -8.75
C GLU A 152 10.53 4.06 -9.75
N ALA A 153 9.45 3.39 -9.34
CA ALA A 153 8.73 2.44 -10.16
C ALA A 153 8.00 3.06 -11.36
N ASN A 154 7.44 4.26 -11.22
CA ASN A 154 6.60 4.84 -12.27
C ASN A 154 7.37 5.87 -13.11
N GLY A 155 8.54 6.33 -12.66
CA GLY A 155 9.34 7.36 -13.36
C GLY A 155 8.62 8.69 -13.57
N GLY A 156 7.49 8.91 -12.93
CA GLY A 156 6.60 10.06 -13.10
C GLY A 156 5.91 10.49 -11.79
N PRO A 157 4.92 11.40 -11.88
CA PRO A 157 4.18 11.83 -10.70
C PRO A 157 3.48 10.65 -10.00
N PRO A 158 3.24 10.74 -8.68
CA PRO A 158 2.58 9.67 -7.94
C PRO A 158 1.17 9.45 -8.48
N LEU A 159 0.80 8.18 -8.70
CA LEU A 159 -0.54 7.82 -9.09
C LEU A 159 -1.43 7.76 -7.85
N VAL A 160 -2.42 8.64 -7.79
CA VAL A 160 -3.41 8.70 -6.71
C VAL A 160 -4.74 8.22 -7.26
N ASP A 161 -5.41 7.31 -6.55
CA ASP A 161 -6.70 6.80 -6.98
C ASP A 161 -7.80 7.88 -6.87
N LEU A 162 -8.76 7.85 -7.79
CA LEU A 162 -9.88 8.80 -7.80
C LEU A 162 -10.75 8.72 -6.54
N SER A 163 -10.75 7.58 -5.84
CA SER A 163 -11.45 7.43 -4.57
C SER A 163 -10.93 8.41 -3.50
N VAL A 164 -9.64 8.76 -3.52
CA VAL A 164 -9.04 9.77 -2.64
C VAL A 164 -9.69 11.13 -2.88
N LEU A 165 -9.79 11.55 -4.14
CA LEU A 165 -10.41 12.83 -4.51
C LEU A 165 -11.91 12.86 -4.15
N ARG A 166 -12.61 11.76 -4.38
CA ARG A 166 -14.03 11.63 -3.98
C ARG A 166 -14.19 11.75 -2.46
N LYS A 167 -13.29 11.13 -1.70
CA LYS A 167 -13.31 11.21 -0.24
C LYS A 167 -13.07 12.62 0.27
N ILE A 168 -12.10 13.35 -0.29
CA ILE A 168 -11.85 14.77 0.01
C ILE A 168 -13.11 15.60 -0.28
N ARG A 169 -13.73 15.37 -1.44
CA ARG A 169 -14.93 16.13 -1.87
C ARG A 169 -16.13 15.96 -0.94
N VAL A 170 -16.30 14.82 -0.30
CA VAL A 170 -17.40 14.55 0.63
C VAL A 170 -17.03 14.84 2.09
N GLY A 171 -15.91 15.52 2.35
CA GLY A 171 -15.48 15.91 3.69
C GLY A 171 -14.88 14.76 4.50
N GLY A 172 -14.36 13.75 3.84
CA GLY A 172 -13.59 12.70 4.52
C GLY A 172 -12.25 13.23 5.00
N ASP A 173 -11.84 12.84 6.23
CA ASP A 173 -10.54 13.15 6.80
C ASP A 173 -9.44 12.34 6.07
N VAL A 174 -9.01 12.83 4.94
CA VAL A 174 -7.80 12.35 4.28
C VAL A 174 -6.65 13.19 4.84
N LEU A 175 -5.80 12.58 5.64
CA LEU A 175 -4.57 13.21 6.08
C LEU A 175 -3.61 13.21 4.87
N LEU A 176 -3.76 14.18 3.98
CA LEU A 176 -2.76 14.46 2.96
C LEU A 176 -1.47 14.81 3.69
N GLY A 177 -0.58 13.85 3.79
CA GLY A 177 0.81 14.16 4.15
C GLY A 177 1.27 15.27 3.22
N VAL A 178 1.64 16.40 3.80
CA VAL A 178 1.97 17.66 3.10
C VAL A 178 2.93 17.34 1.96
N ILE A 179 2.51 17.72 0.77
CA ILE A 179 3.32 17.72 -0.45
C ILE A 179 4.53 18.62 -0.25
#